data_4fed52a7daacfa2661d62add63aeba77
#
_entry.id   4fed52a7daacfa2661d62add63aeba77
#
_cell.length_a   1.000
_cell.length_b   1.000
_cell.length_c   1.000
_cell.angle_alpha   90.00
_cell.angle_beta   90.00
_cell.angle_gamma   90.00
#
_symmetry.space_group_name_H-M   'P 1'
#
loop_
_entity.id
_entity.type
_entity.pdbx_description
1 polymer ?
#
loop_
_entity_poly.entity_id
_entity_poly.type
_entity_poly.pdbx_seq_one_letter_code
_entity_poly.pdbx_strand_id
1 'polypeptide(L)'
;MSEFMEKHSVSRIIGSPPGYVGYDEAGQLTEKVRRKPYSVILFDEIEKAHSDVMNILLQILDDGHITDAHGRNVSFENTVIVMTTNAGSQNTGGGLGFGQSVSQMSAEKTMKALKEFLRPEFIGRVDEVVCFNPLTLEDYRRIAGLMLEELKEPLEEKGYSFKWDKEVQSFLAKEAFGGLRGARDLRNAVRREVEDKIASAIIDNYDRGISGFELTSEGIKVIQ
;
A
#
# COMPACT_ATOMS: atom_id res chain seq x y z
N MET A 1 8.82 4.76 -2.96
CA MET A 1 10.24 5.19 -3.01
C MET A 1 11.09 4.36 -3.97
N SER A 2 10.57 3.31 -4.58
CA SER A 2 11.29 2.47 -5.57
C SER A 2 11.85 3.26 -6.77
N GLU A 3 11.23 4.38 -7.15
CA GLU A 3 11.74 5.27 -8.21
C GLU A 3 12.83 6.24 -7.74
N PHE A 4 13.17 6.22 -6.45
CA PHE A 4 14.13 7.12 -5.80
C PHE A 4 15.33 6.36 -5.23
N MET A 5 15.70 5.26 -5.86
CA MET A 5 16.84 4.42 -5.45
C MET A 5 18.19 4.96 -5.94
N GLU A 6 18.17 5.80 -6.97
CA GLU A 6 19.40 6.33 -7.59
C GLU A 6 19.75 7.72 -7.05
N LYS A 7 21.04 8.06 -7.07
CA LYS A 7 21.55 9.37 -6.63
C LYS A 7 20.88 10.56 -7.35
N HIS A 8 20.56 10.39 -8.62
CA HIS A 8 19.90 11.43 -9.43
C HIS A 8 18.42 11.65 -9.08
N SER A 9 17.86 10.81 -8.24
CA SER A 9 16.45 10.91 -7.84
C SER A 9 16.13 12.15 -7.00
N VAL A 10 17.14 12.74 -6.37
CA VAL A 10 17.03 14.03 -5.65
C VAL A 10 16.51 15.14 -6.56
N SER A 11 17.01 15.21 -7.80
CA SER A 11 16.56 16.22 -8.77
C SER A 11 15.07 16.10 -9.11
N ARG A 12 14.48 14.92 -9.00
CA ARG A 12 13.02 14.76 -9.18
C ARG A 12 12.22 15.35 -8.02
N ILE A 13 12.81 15.45 -6.83
CA ILE A 13 12.14 16.03 -5.65
C ILE A 13 12.24 17.55 -5.68
N ILE A 14 13.46 18.10 -5.84
CA ILE A 14 13.74 19.53 -5.71
C ILE A 14 13.98 20.24 -7.03
N GLY A 15 14.13 19.53 -8.15
CA GLY A 15 14.52 20.05 -9.48
C GLY A 15 15.98 19.80 -9.79
N SER A 16 16.37 19.94 -11.05
CA SER A 16 17.76 19.80 -11.51
C SER A 16 18.53 21.11 -11.30
N PRO A 17 19.82 21.04 -10.88
CA PRO A 17 20.65 22.22 -10.74
C PRO A 17 20.89 22.92 -12.10
N PRO A 18 21.26 24.22 -12.09
CA PRO A 18 21.61 24.94 -13.31
C PRO A 18 22.71 24.24 -14.09
N GLY A 19 22.51 24.11 -15.42
CA GLY A 19 23.45 23.45 -16.34
C GLY A 19 23.25 21.95 -16.52
N TYR A 20 22.27 21.34 -15.84
CA TYR A 20 21.90 19.94 -16.06
C TYR A 20 20.62 19.82 -16.90
N VAL A 21 20.48 18.69 -17.62
CA VAL A 21 19.27 18.39 -18.39
C VAL A 21 18.06 18.33 -17.45
N GLY A 22 16.98 19.03 -17.81
CA GLY A 22 15.76 19.11 -16.98
C GLY A 22 15.78 20.27 -15.98
N TYR A 23 16.69 21.26 -16.08
CA TYR A 23 16.71 22.44 -15.21
C TYR A 23 15.41 23.26 -15.30
N ASP A 24 14.81 23.33 -16.50
CA ASP A 24 13.53 24.04 -16.70
C ASP A 24 12.34 23.32 -16.06
N GLU A 25 12.52 22.07 -15.68
CA GLU A 25 11.51 21.27 -14.97
C GLU A 25 11.65 21.50 -13.47
N ALA A 26 10.63 22.07 -12.85
CA ALA A 26 10.55 22.18 -11.40
C ALA A 26 10.53 20.81 -10.73
N GLY A 27 11.06 20.71 -9.51
CA GLY A 27 10.98 19.47 -8.73
C GLY A 27 9.53 19.02 -8.53
N GLN A 28 9.27 17.75 -8.77
CA GLN A 28 7.90 17.22 -8.76
C GLN A 28 7.22 17.38 -7.40
N LEU A 29 7.95 17.18 -6.31
CA LEU A 29 7.41 17.31 -4.96
C LEU A 29 7.25 18.78 -4.58
N THR A 30 8.32 19.58 -4.74
CA THR A 30 8.31 20.98 -4.37
C THR A 30 7.23 21.76 -5.10
N GLU A 31 7.05 21.52 -6.40
CA GLU A 31 6.00 22.18 -7.18
C GLU A 31 4.58 21.78 -6.75
N LYS A 32 4.35 20.48 -6.44
CA LYS A 32 3.06 20.01 -5.95
C LYS A 32 2.70 20.64 -4.60
N VAL A 33 3.65 20.70 -3.66
CA VAL A 33 3.45 21.29 -2.33
C VAL A 33 3.23 22.78 -2.45
N ARG A 34 4.01 23.48 -3.26
CA ARG A 34 3.84 24.91 -3.51
C ARG A 34 2.44 25.27 -4.02
N ARG A 35 1.86 24.42 -4.90
CA ARG A 35 0.51 24.61 -5.43
C ARG A 35 -0.59 24.21 -4.45
N LYS A 36 -0.32 23.22 -3.59
CA LYS A 36 -1.28 22.68 -2.61
C LYS A 36 -0.58 22.49 -1.27
N PRO A 37 -0.37 23.58 -0.48
CA PRO A 37 0.37 23.52 0.78
C PRO A 37 -0.33 22.67 1.85
N TYR A 38 -1.66 22.60 1.84
CA TYR A 38 -2.43 21.72 2.73
C TYR A 38 -2.61 20.36 2.05
N SER A 39 -1.68 19.44 2.31
CA SER A 39 -1.69 18.12 1.66
C SER A 39 -1.13 17.02 2.56
N VAL A 40 -1.48 15.78 2.24
CA VAL A 40 -0.85 14.58 2.81
C VAL A 40 0.15 14.06 1.79
N ILE A 41 1.39 13.87 2.23
CA ILE A 41 2.49 13.34 1.41
C ILE A 41 2.81 11.95 1.90
N LEU A 42 2.64 10.95 1.02
CA LEU A 42 2.98 9.57 1.31
C LEU A 42 4.31 9.19 0.66
N PHE A 43 5.27 8.81 1.49
CA PHE A 43 6.52 8.19 1.06
C PHE A 43 6.44 6.67 1.29
N ASP A 44 6.08 5.95 0.26
CA ASP A 44 5.90 4.50 0.34
C ASP A 44 7.23 3.76 0.19
N GLU A 45 7.49 2.74 1.04
CA GLU A 45 8.71 1.92 1.07
C GLU A 45 9.99 2.75 1.22
N ILE A 46 10.10 3.54 2.32
CA ILE A 46 11.22 4.46 2.53
C ILE A 46 12.58 3.74 2.63
N GLU A 47 12.62 2.47 2.99
CA GLU A 47 13.83 1.64 3.02
C GLU A 47 14.51 1.50 1.65
N LYS A 48 13.78 1.78 0.55
CA LYS A 48 14.32 1.72 -0.81
C LYS A 48 14.91 3.04 -1.29
N ALA A 49 14.74 4.11 -0.52
CA ALA A 49 15.22 5.44 -0.93
C ALA A 49 16.74 5.55 -0.84
N HIS A 50 17.34 6.30 -1.79
CA HIS A 50 18.75 6.66 -1.71
C HIS A 50 19.03 7.54 -0.47
N SER A 51 20.23 7.45 0.09
CA SER A 51 20.64 8.23 1.28
C SER A 51 20.46 9.75 1.11
N ASP A 52 20.69 10.28 -0.09
CA ASP A 52 20.54 11.69 -0.38
C ASP A 52 19.07 12.14 -0.32
N VAL A 53 18.13 11.26 -0.72
CA VAL A 53 16.71 11.50 -0.56
C VAL A 53 16.32 11.51 0.92
N MET A 54 16.88 10.60 1.71
CA MET A 54 16.66 10.58 3.17
C MET A 54 17.19 11.84 3.84
N ASN A 55 18.29 12.43 3.37
CA ASN A 55 18.80 13.71 3.88
C ASN A 55 17.83 14.87 3.60
N ILE A 56 17.20 14.89 2.41
CA ILE A 56 16.16 15.89 2.08
C ILE A 56 14.93 15.72 2.98
N LEU A 57 14.49 14.47 3.18
CA LEU A 57 13.37 14.19 4.09
C LEU A 57 13.69 14.64 5.52
N LEU A 58 14.91 14.40 5.99
CA LEU A 58 15.35 14.87 7.29
C LEU A 58 15.30 16.40 7.38
N GLN A 59 15.77 17.09 6.34
CA GLN A 59 15.69 18.56 6.28
C GLN A 59 14.25 19.06 6.33
N ILE A 60 13.32 18.40 5.61
CA ILE A 60 11.90 18.75 5.67
C ILE A 60 11.34 18.58 7.08
N LEU A 61 11.71 17.48 7.77
CA LEU A 61 11.24 17.20 9.13
C LEU A 61 11.86 18.14 10.17
N ASP A 62 13.09 18.62 9.96
CA ASP A 62 13.80 19.53 10.86
C ASP A 62 13.38 20.98 10.68
N ASP A 63 13.47 21.46 9.43
CA ASP A 63 13.36 22.89 9.12
C ASP A 63 11.92 23.26 8.70
N GLY A 64 11.08 22.29 8.36
CA GLY A 64 9.75 22.53 7.80
C GLY A 64 9.75 23.11 6.39
N HIS A 65 10.93 23.27 5.76
CA HIS A 65 11.05 23.82 4.41
C HIS A 65 12.31 23.31 3.69
N ILE A 66 12.30 23.38 2.37
CA ILE A 66 13.47 23.12 1.52
C ILE A 66 13.60 24.17 0.42
N THR A 67 14.82 24.40 -0.02
CA THR A 67 15.09 25.25 -1.20
C THR A 67 15.10 24.38 -2.45
N ASP A 68 14.29 24.73 -3.44
CA ASP A 68 14.29 24.03 -4.72
C ASP A 68 15.49 24.47 -5.61
N ALA A 69 15.67 23.78 -6.74
CA ALA A 69 16.77 24.06 -7.67
C ALA A 69 16.74 25.47 -8.27
N HIS A 70 15.61 26.19 -8.20
CA HIS A 70 15.46 27.56 -8.65
C HIS A 70 15.71 28.59 -7.53
N GLY A 71 16.15 28.15 -6.36
CA GLY A 71 16.38 29.01 -5.21
C GLY A 71 15.12 29.43 -4.46
N ARG A 72 13.96 28.81 -4.73
CA ARG A 72 12.71 29.14 -4.05
C ARG A 72 12.57 28.30 -2.78
N ASN A 73 12.21 28.97 -1.69
CA ASN A 73 11.89 28.29 -0.44
C ASN A 73 10.47 27.71 -0.49
N VAL A 74 10.34 26.42 -0.26
CA VAL A 74 9.05 25.69 -0.27
C VAL A 74 8.77 25.18 1.14
N SER A 75 7.71 25.69 1.76
CA SER A 75 7.27 25.31 3.11
C SER A 75 6.45 24.03 3.09
N PHE A 76 6.73 23.13 4.04
CA PHE A 76 6.03 21.89 4.32
C PHE A 76 5.27 21.92 5.65
N GLU A 77 5.26 23.08 6.36
CA GLU A 77 4.65 23.22 7.69
C GLU A 77 3.17 22.83 7.75
N ASN A 78 2.46 23.01 6.63
CA ASN A 78 1.04 22.66 6.52
C ASN A 78 0.81 21.29 5.87
N THR A 79 1.84 20.44 5.78
CA THR A 79 1.71 19.09 5.22
C THR A 79 1.73 18.03 6.31
N VAL A 80 0.99 16.95 6.10
CA VAL A 80 1.13 15.73 6.89
C VAL A 80 2.03 14.78 6.11
N ILE A 81 3.15 14.38 6.73
CA ILE A 81 4.09 13.45 6.11
C ILE A 81 3.83 12.05 6.67
N VAL A 82 3.52 11.12 5.79
CA VAL A 82 3.31 9.71 6.11
C VAL A 82 4.39 8.89 5.41
N MET A 83 5.02 7.99 6.14
CA MET A 83 6.06 7.10 5.61
C MET A 83 5.66 5.66 5.88
N THR A 84 5.80 4.78 4.88
CA THR A 84 5.62 3.35 5.07
C THR A 84 6.95 2.61 4.95
N THR A 85 7.06 1.48 5.64
CA THR A 85 8.21 0.59 5.53
C THR A 85 7.81 -0.85 5.84
N ASN A 86 8.51 -1.80 5.22
CA ASN A 86 8.43 -3.22 5.52
C ASN A 86 9.56 -3.68 6.45
N ALA A 87 10.31 -2.76 7.06
CA ALA A 87 11.38 -3.09 7.99
C ALA A 87 10.83 -3.94 9.16
N GLY A 88 11.50 -5.04 9.46
CA GLY A 88 11.11 -5.99 10.52
C GLY A 88 10.05 -7.03 10.13
N SER A 89 9.43 -6.94 8.95
CA SER A 89 8.41 -7.90 8.50
C SER A 89 9.00 -9.27 8.13
N GLN A 90 10.28 -9.34 7.75
CA GLN A 90 10.92 -10.56 7.28
C GLN A 90 11.31 -11.53 8.42
N ASN A 91 11.28 -11.11 9.67
CA ASN A 91 11.70 -11.90 10.84
C ASN A 91 10.51 -12.50 11.62
N THR A 92 9.63 -13.23 10.94
CA THR A 92 8.51 -13.96 11.59
C THR A 92 8.91 -15.28 12.25
N GLY A 93 10.20 -15.67 12.19
CA GLY A 93 10.74 -16.88 12.78
C GLY A 93 11.52 -16.61 14.07
N GLY A 94 10.87 -16.61 15.24
CA GLY A 94 11.63 -16.51 16.49
C GLY A 94 10.77 -16.50 17.74
N GLY A 95 10.68 -17.68 18.37
CA GLY A 95 10.54 -17.89 19.81
C GLY A 95 9.34 -17.25 20.52
N LEU A 96 8.37 -18.06 20.86
CA LEU A 96 7.39 -17.79 21.90
C LEU A 96 8.11 -17.45 23.22
N GLY A 97 8.34 -16.17 23.48
CA GLY A 97 8.70 -15.66 24.80
C GLY A 97 7.45 -15.68 25.67
N PHE A 98 7.52 -16.31 26.82
CA PHE A 98 6.44 -16.35 27.79
C PHE A 98 6.16 -14.93 28.31
N GLY A 99 4.95 -14.40 28.09
CA GLY A 99 4.41 -13.26 28.83
C GLY A 99 4.15 -11.94 28.09
N GLN A 100 4.47 -11.81 26.80
CA GLN A 100 4.16 -10.60 26.03
C GLN A 100 3.09 -10.87 24.97
N SER A 101 2.23 -9.87 24.71
CA SER A 101 1.25 -9.97 23.62
C SER A 101 1.96 -9.94 22.26
N VAL A 102 1.41 -10.65 21.27
CA VAL A 102 1.95 -10.70 19.88
C VAL A 102 2.15 -9.29 19.31
N SER A 103 1.28 -8.36 19.64
CA SER A 103 1.36 -6.95 19.21
C SER A 103 2.56 -6.20 19.81
N GLN A 104 2.84 -6.39 21.09
CA GLN A 104 4.00 -5.74 21.75
C GLN A 104 5.32 -6.26 21.22
N MET A 105 5.44 -7.57 21.03
CA MET A 105 6.63 -8.17 20.41
C MET A 105 6.83 -7.71 18.96
N SER A 106 5.75 -7.49 18.22
CA SER A 106 5.81 -6.94 16.86
C SER A 106 6.31 -5.51 16.86
N ALA A 107 5.81 -4.66 17.75
CA ALA A 107 6.22 -3.26 17.87
C ALA A 107 7.71 -3.12 18.25
N GLU A 108 8.19 -3.88 19.24
CA GLU A 108 9.61 -3.85 19.65
C GLU A 108 10.54 -4.31 18.51
N LYS A 109 10.17 -5.36 17.79
CA LYS A 109 10.93 -5.84 16.61
C LYS A 109 10.96 -4.80 15.50
N THR A 110 9.83 -4.17 15.22
CA THR A 110 9.74 -3.10 14.22
C THR A 110 10.61 -1.90 14.61
N MET A 111 10.54 -1.47 15.87
CA MET A 111 11.38 -0.38 16.37
C MET A 111 12.87 -0.71 16.30
N LYS A 112 13.26 -1.96 16.57
CA LYS A 112 14.65 -2.40 16.41
C LYS A 112 15.07 -2.35 14.95
N ALA A 113 14.27 -2.87 14.04
CA ALA A 113 14.55 -2.83 12.60
C ALA A 113 14.61 -1.40 12.05
N LEU A 114 13.73 -0.50 12.52
CA LEU A 114 13.79 0.92 12.18
C LEU A 114 15.11 1.57 12.61
N LYS A 115 15.60 1.25 13.82
CA LYS A 115 16.88 1.77 14.33
C LYS A 115 18.12 1.25 13.57
N GLU A 116 18.03 0.10 12.92
CA GLU A 116 19.09 -0.44 12.05
C GLU A 116 19.15 0.26 10.70
N PHE A 117 18.00 0.78 10.23
CA PHE A 117 17.83 1.40 8.91
C PHE A 117 17.80 2.92 8.96
N LEU A 118 17.08 3.53 9.92
CA LEU A 118 16.97 4.97 10.07
C LEU A 118 17.99 5.48 11.08
N ARG A 119 18.61 6.62 10.78
CA ARG A 119 19.47 7.32 11.73
C ARG A 119 18.68 7.76 12.97
N PRO A 120 19.29 7.79 14.16
CA PRO A 120 18.62 8.23 15.40
C PRO A 120 17.97 9.62 15.28
N GLU A 121 18.63 10.55 14.60
CA GLU A 121 18.11 11.90 14.36
C GLU A 121 16.79 11.88 13.56
N PHE A 122 16.67 10.96 12.58
CA PHE A 122 15.45 10.81 11.79
C PHE A 122 14.30 10.29 12.64
N ILE A 123 14.56 9.27 13.46
CA ILE A 123 13.55 8.69 14.36
C ILE A 123 13.07 9.72 15.37
N GLY A 124 13.96 10.59 15.86
CA GLY A 124 13.64 11.66 16.80
C GLY A 124 12.72 12.76 16.24
N ARG A 125 12.50 12.79 14.91
CA ARG A 125 11.61 13.75 14.22
C ARG A 125 10.28 13.14 13.80
N VAL A 126 10.09 11.83 14.00
CA VAL A 126 8.82 11.16 13.75
C VAL A 126 7.94 11.30 14.98
N ASP A 127 6.77 11.90 14.81
CA ASP A 127 5.83 12.13 15.90
C ASP A 127 5.18 10.80 16.39
N GLU A 128 4.86 9.90 15.46
CA GLU A 128 4.17 8.65 15.78
C GLU A 128 4.63 7.49 14.88
N VAL A 129 4.84 6.34 15.48
CA VAL A 129 5.15 5.08 14.78
C VAL A 129 4.00 4.11 14.98
N VAL A 130 3.28 3.82 13.90
CA VAL A 130 2.16 2.89 13.87
C VAL A 130 2.59 1.53 13.33
N CYS A 131 2.49 0.50 14.15
CA CYS A 131 2.74 -0.88 13.72
C CYS A 131 1.43 -1.56 13.35
N PHE A 132 1.32 -2.04 12.11
CA PHE A 132 0.18 -2.84 11.69
C PHE A 132 0.29 -4.27 12.22
N ASN A 133 -0.78 -4.76 12.81
CA ASN A 133 -0.86 -6.15 13.27
C ASN A 133 -0.96 -7.10 12.08
N PRO A 134 -0.43 -8.34 12.21
CA PRO A 134 -0.68 -9.39 11.24
C PRO A 134 -2.19 -9.65 11.12
N LEU A 135 -2.64 -9.87 9.89
CA LEU A 135 -4.04 -10.19 9.63
C LEU A 135 -4.39 -11.59 10.14
N THR A 136 -5.50 -11.71 10.86
CA THR A 136 -6.08 -12.99 11.28
C THR A 136 -6.89 -13.63 10.16
N LEU A 137 -7.24 -14.91 10.29
CA LEU A 137 -8.14 -15.57 9.34
C LEU A 137 -9.51 -14.86 9.26
N GLU A 138 -9.98 -14.31 10.39
CA GLU A 138 -11.23 -13.56 10.42
C GLU A 138 -11.11 -12.23 9.65
N ASP A 139 -9.96 -11.56 9.74
CA ASP A 139 -9.69 -10.36 8.94
C ASP A 139 -9.68 -10.69 7.44
N TYR A 140 -9.08 -11.84 7.05
CA TYR A 140 -9.13 -12.31 5.65
C TYR A 140 -10.56 -12.55 5.17
N ARG A 141 -11.45 -13.12 6.02
CA ARG A 141 -12.87 -13.31 5.66
C ARG A 141 -13.58 -11.97 5.43
N ARG A 142 -13.35 -11.01 6.33
CA ARG A 142 -13.94 -9.67 6.21
C ARG A 142 -13.44 -8.96 4.94
N ILE A 143 -12.13 -9.04 4.68
CA ILE A 143 -11.54 -8.43 3.47
C ILE A 143 -12.07 -9.12 2.20
N ALA A 144 -12.22 -10.45 2.21
CA ALA A 144 -12.85 -11.16 1.09
C ALA A 144 -14.27 -10.67 0.82
N GLY A 145 -15.05 -10.44 1.88
CA GLY A 145 -16.39 -9.88 1.75
C GLY A 145 -16.40 -8.49 1.11
N LEU A 146 -15.49 -7.61 1.54
CA LEU A 146 -15.36 -6.27 0.95
C LEU A 146 -14.96 -6.33 -0.53
N MET A 147 -14.02 -7.21 -0.89
CA MET A 147 -13.61 -7.39 -2.29
C MET A 147 -14.74 -7.92 -3.18
N LEU A 148 -15.58 -8.82 -2.65
CA LEU A 148 -16.76 -9.31 -3.37
C LEU A 148 -17.82 -8.21 -3.53
N GLU A 149 -18.01 -7.37 -2.52
CA GLU A 149 -18.93 -6.22 -2.61
C GLU A 149 -18.44 -5.19 -3.65
N GLU A 150 -17.11 -4.94 -3.73
CA GLU A 150 -16.53 -4.08 -4.76
C GLU A 150 -16.80 -4.60 -6.19
N LEU A 151 -16.95 -5.92 -6.39
CA LEU A 151 -17.27 -6.50 -7.69
C LEU A 151 -18.75 -6.40 -8.05
N LYS A 152 -19.62 -6.23 -7.07
CA LYS A 152 -21.07 -6.24 -7.26
C LYS A 152 -21.55 -5.06 -8.11
N GLU A 153 -21.13 -3.84 -7.74
CA GLU A 153 -21.54 -2.61 -8.43
C GLU A 153 -21.22 -2.65 -9.95
N PRO A 154 -19.99 -2.96 -10.39
CA PRO A 154 -19.66 -3.04 -11.81
C PRO A 154 -20.42 -4.14 -12.57
N LEU A 155 -20.83 -5.23 -11.90
CA LEU A 155 -21.63 -6.29 -12.50
C LEU A 155 -23.09 -5.86 -12.64
N GLU A 156 -23.66 -5.23 -11.61
CA GLU A 156 -25.02 -4.69 -11.62
C GLU A 156 -25.20 -3.57 -12.67
N GLU A 157 -24.21 -2.70 -12.85
CA GLU A 157 -24.19 -1.70 -13.92
C GLU A 157 -24.27 -2.31 -15.33
N LYS A 158 -23.73 -3.53 -15.49
CA LYS A 158 -23.83 -4.30 -16.74
C LYS A 158 -25.10 -5.14 -16.85
N GLY A 159 -25.98 -5.07 -15.86
CA GLY A 159 -27.25 -5.81 -15.83
C GLY A 159 -27.14 -7.22 -15.26
N TYR A 160 -26.04 -7.60 -14.64
CA TYR A 160 -25.86 -8.91 -14.01
C TYR A 160 -26.11 -8.82 -12.51
N SER A 161 -27.00 -9.66 -11.96
CA SER A 161 -27.11 -9.83 -10.52
C SER A 161 -25.91 -10.64 -9.99
N PHE A 162 -25.36 -10.25 -8.82
CA PHE A 162 -24.24 -10.97 -8.21
C PHE A 162 -24.54 -11.27 -6.74
N LYS A 163 -24.48 -12.56 -6.39
CA LYS A 163 -24.76 -13.06 -5.04
C LYS A 163 -23.69 -14.06 -4.60
N TRP A 164 -23.43 -14.10 -3.31
CA TRP A 164 -22.53 -15.09 -2.71
C TRP A 164 -22.98 -15.42 -1.28
N ASP A 165 -22.56 -16.57 -0.78
CA ASP A 165 -22.77 -17.01 0.58
C ASP A 165 -21.54 -16.72 1.48
N LYS A 166 -21.69 -16.89 2.80
CA LYS A 166 -20.59 -16.71 3.76
C LYS A 166 -19.51 -17.78 3.63
N GLU A 167 -19.82 -18.93 3.05
CA GLU A 167 -18.87 -20.03 2.85
C GLU A 167 -17.82 -19.66 1.81
N VAL A 168 -18.20 -18.89 0.79
CA VAL A 168 -17.28 -18.35 -0.21
C VAL A 168 -16.22 -17.45 0.42
N GLN A 169 -16.61 -16.55 1.33
CA GLN A 169 -15.67 -15.70 2.05
C GLN A 169 -14.67 -16.54 2.84
N SER A 170 -15.16 -17.60 3.48
CA SER A 170 -14.34 -18.53 4.27
C SER A 170 -13.41 -19.36 3.39
N PHE A 171 -13.86 -19.76 2.20
CA PHE A 171 -13.05 -20.47 1.21
C PHE A 171 -11.90 -19.58 0.70
N LEU A 172 -12.22 -18.39 0.21
CA LEU A 172 -11.22 -17.43 -0.29
C LEU A 172 -10.20 -17.04 0.79
N ALA A 173 -10.68 -16.86 2.02
CA ALA A 173 -9.79 -16.55 3.15
C ALA A 173 -8.81 -17.69 3.44
N LYS A 174 -9.27 -18.94 3.44
CA LYS A 174 -8.40 -20.11 3.68
C LYS A 174 -7.39 -20.33 2.56
N GLU A 175 -7.77 -20.10 1.30
CA GLU A 175 -6.87 -20.19 0.14
C GLU A 175 -5.70 -19.22 0.24
N ALA A 176 -5.94 -18.02 0.78
CA ALA A 176 -4.93 -16.95 0.84
C ALA A 176 -4.20 -16.88 2.20
N PHE A 177 -4.77 -17.46 3.26
CA PHE A 177 -4.21 -17.37 4.60
C PHE A 177 -2.89 -18.13 4.72
N GLY A 178 -1.88 -17.50 5.32
CA GLY A 178 -0.52 -18.06 5.42
C GLY A 178 0.35 -17.81 4.20
N GLY A 179 -0.15 -17.15 3.16
CA GLY A 179 0.63 -16.69 2.02
C GLY A 179 1.63 -15.60 2.40
N LEU A 180 2.72 -15.48 1.61
CA LEU A 180 3.84 -14.57 1.89
C LEU A 180 3.50 -13.09 1.66
N ARG A 181 2.43 -12.79 0.89
CA ARG A 181 2.08 -11.43 0.46
C ARG A 181 0.88 -10.84 1.19
N GLY A 182 0.35 -11.54 2.20
CA GLY A 182 -0.76 -11.05 3.00
C GLY A 182 -2.06 -10.88 2.18
N ALA A 183 -2.76 -9.77 2.35
CA ALA A 183 -4.00 -9.49 1.63
C ALA A 183 -3.85 -9.42 0.08
N ARG A 184 -2.64 -9.29 -0.44
CA ARG A 184 -2.38 -9.38 -1.90
C ARG A 184 -2.63 -10.79 -2.43
N ASP A 185 -2.34 -11.84 -1.63
CA ASP A 185 -2.66 -13.22 -2.01
C ASP A 185 -4.16 -13.45 -2.04
N LEU A 186 -4.91 -12.80 -1.12
CA LEU A 186 -6.37 -12.83 -1.15
C LEU A 186 -6.94 -12.15 -2.41
N ARG A 187 -6.40 -11.00 -2.83
CA ARG A 187 -6.80 -10.35 -4.10
C ARG A 187 -6.54 -11.24 -5.30
N ASN A 188 -5.40 -11.94 -5.32
CA ASN A 188 -5.11 -12.91 -6.38
C ASN A 188 -6.07 -14.10 -6.35
N ALA A 189 -6.45 -14.59 -5.16
CA ALA A 189 -7.46 -15.66 -5.03
C ALA A 189 -8.84 -15.20 -5.52
N VAL A 190 -9.29 -14.01 -5.13
CA VAL A 190 -10.55 -13.43 -5.63
C VAL A 190 -10.52 -13.29 -7.15
N ARG A 191 -9.44 -12.76 -7.72
CA ARG A 191 -9.31 -12.65 -9.17
C ARG A 191 -9.45 -14.00 -9.87
N ARG A 192 -8.65 -14.99 -9.46
CA ARG A 192 -8.63 -16.33 -10.08
C ARG A 192 -9.95 -17.08 -9.89
N GLU A 193 -10.49 -17.08 -8.66
CA GLU A 193 -11.64 -17.89 -8.31
C GLU A 193 -12.98 -17.24 -8.65
N VAL A 194 -13.02 -15.92 -8.81
CA VAL A 194 -14.26 -15.17 -9.04
C VAL A 194 -14.21 -14.42 -10.36
N GLU A 195 -13.32 -13.43 -10.51
CA GLU A 195 -13.33 -12.54 -11.69
C GLU A 195 -13.08 -13.29 -12.99
N ASP A 196 -12.02 -14.12 -13.05
CA ASP A 196 -11.66 -14.89 -14.25
C ASP A 196 -12.77 -15.89 -14.62
N LYS A 197 -13.43 -16.50 -13.60
CA LYS A 197 -14.52 -17.45 -13.84
C LYS A 197 -15.81 -16.75 -14.31
N ILE A 198 -16.12 -15.56 -13.76
CA ILE A 198 -17.25 -14.75 -14.25
C ILE A 198 -17.00 -14.32 -15.69
N ALA A 199 -15.79 -13.84 -15.99
CA ALA A 199 -15.42 -13.43 -17.34
C ALA A 199 -15.56 -14.59 -18.35
N SER A 200 -15.08 -15.78 -18.00
CA SER A 200 -15.24 -16.98 -18.83
C SER A 200 -16.72 -17.33 -19.02
N ALA A 201 -17.50 -17.30 -17.93
CA ALA A 201 -18.94 -17.62 -18.02
C ALA A 201 -19.71 -16.64 -18.90
N ILE A 202 -19.37 -15.35 -18.91
CA ILE A 202 -19.96 -14.35 -19.81
C ILE A 202 -19.63 -14.70 -21.27
N ILE A 203 -18.37 -15.06 -21.57
CA ILE A 203 -17.94 -15.40 -22.92
C ILE A 203 -18.64 -16.68 -23.40
N ASP A 204 -18.65 -17.74 -22.58
CA ASP A 204 -19.21 -19.05 -22.93
C ASP A 204 -20.73 -19.02 -23.13
N ASN A 205 -21.41 -18.05 -22.55
CA ASN A 205 -22.86 -17.93 -22.62
C ASN A 205 -23.34 -16.66 -23.33
N TYR A 206 -22.50 -16.03 -24.14
CA TYR A 206 -22.79 -14.77 -24.82
C TYR A 206 -24.16 -14.77 -25.55
N ASP A 207 -24.52 -15.88 -26.19
CA ASP A 207 -25.76 -16.04 -26.96
C ASP A 207 -26.97 -16.49 -26.13
N ARG A 208 -26.80 -16.82 -24.82
CA ARG A 208 -27.84 -17.46 -24.00
C ARG A 208 -28.59 -16.56 -23.06
N GLY A 209 -28.16 -15.29 -22.97
CA GLY A 209 -28.76 -14.31 -22.05
C GLY A 209 -28.52 -14.69 -20.57
N ILE A 210 -27.54 -14.04 -19.93
CA ILE A 210 -27.25 -14.22 -18.50
C ILE A 210 -27.95 -13.12 -17.73
N SER A 211 -28.65 -13.46 -16.65
CA SER A 211 -29.24 -12.49 -15.71
C SER A 211 -28.35 -12.26 -14.48
N GLY A 212 -27.41 -13.17 -14.19
CA GLY A 212 -26.51 -12.99 -13.06
C GLY A 212 -25.64 -14.20 -12.71
N PHE A 213 -24.99 -14.09 -11.56
CA PHE A 213 -24.06 -15.08 -11.01
C PHE A 213 -24.35 -15.32 -9.54
N GLU A 214 -24.37 -16.59 -9.15
CA GLU A 214 -24.39 -17.04 -7.78
C GLU A 214 -23.08 -17.77 -7.48
N LEU A 215 -22.29 -17.23 -6.55
CA LEU A 215 -21.04 -17.82 -6.13
C LEU A 215 -21.25 -18.69 -4.90
N THR A 216 -20.80 -19.92 -4.98
CA THR A 216 -20.84 -20.90 -3.89
C THR A 216 -19.44 -21.45 -3.63
N SER A 217 -19.24 -22.17 -2.52
CA SER A 217 -17.98 -22.86 -2.22
C SER A 217 -17.58 -23.91 -3.28
N GLU A 218 -18.52 -24.38 -4.09
CA GLU A 218 -18.29 -25.36 -5.17
C GLU A 218 -17.99 -24.70 -6.52
N GLY A 219 -18.21 -23.38 -6.65
CA GLY A 219 -17.95 -22.62 -7.87
C GLY A 219 -19.01 -21.58 -8.19
N ILE A 220 -19.00 -21.12 -9.45
CA ILE A 220 -19.93 -20.11 -9.95
C ILE A 220 -21.09 -20.80 -10.68
N LYS A 221 -22.32 -20.46 -10.31
CA LYS A 221 -23.53 -20.81 -11.04
C LYS A 221 -23.99 -19.61 -11.85
N VAL A 222 -24.25 -19.82 -13.12
CA VAL A 222 -24.85 -18.84 -14.03
C VAL A 222 -26.37 -18.85 -13.87
N ILE A 223 -26.95 -17.66 -13.65
CA ILE A 223 -28.39 -17.47 -13.58
C ILE A 223 -28.84 -16.96 -14.96
N GLN A 224 -29.77 -17.69 -15.58
CA GLN A 224 -30.39 -17.33 -16.86
C GLN A 224 -31.63 -16.48 -16.63
#